data_a353a15fca0e2163e920ee6bb5f7c170
#
_entry.id   a353a15fca0e2163e920ee6bb5f7c170
#
_cell.length_a   1.000
_cell.length_b   1.000
_cell.length_c   1.000
_cell.angle_alpha   90.00
_cell.angle_beta   90.00
_cell.angle_gamma   90.00
#
_symmetry.space_group_name_H-M   'P 1'
#
loop_
_entity.id
_entity.type
_entity.pdbx_description
1 polymer ?
#
loop_
_entity_poly.entity_id
_entity_poly.type
_entity_poly.pdbx_seq_one_letter_code
_entity_poly.pdbx_strand_id
1 'polypeptide(L)'
;DTMTSSVKLEQTLIDGSARSTKYEKSKLGLNLSEAKLIKKEQDVFMKAIEAYTGLILAYEKLSINEENVNLLQRQFEIDNARLSRAQITATDLAQSQSSLSGAQAGYIGAQNSIVTSKLAYENIIGPINSNEKLKKIYNSEVPLPPSLVDAKKISEQKSPDLIIAEIEYGQSELD
;
A
#
# COMPACT_ATOMS: atom_id res chain seq x y z
N ASP A 1 -26.48 52.32 40.82
CA ASP A 1 -25.77 51.35 39.95
C ASP A 1 -26.02 51.74 38.52
N THR A 2 -25.03 52.36 37.90
CA THR A 2 -25.07 52.74 36.48
C THR A 2 -24.52 51.57 35.62
N MET A 3 -25.40 50.93 34.87
CA MET A 3 -25.04 49.90 33.92
C MET A 3 -24.76 50.53 32.58
N THR A 4 -23.51 50.53 32.13
CA THR A 4 -23.10 51.09 30.84
C THR A 4 -22.82 49.94 29.87
N SER A 5 -23.60 49.85 28.78
CA SER A 5 -23.33 48.94 27.67
C SER A 5 -22.87 49.77 26.47
N SER A 6 -21.78 49.34 25.82
CA SER A 6 -21.27 49.98 24.59
C SER A 6 -21.20 48.98 23.46
N VAL A 7 -21.65 49.37 22.27
CA VAL A 7 -21.48 48.62 21.02
C VAL A 7 -20.50 49.38 20.16
N LYS A 8 -19.36 48.77 19.85
CA LYS A 8 -18.35 49.33 18.95
C LYS A 8 -18.49 48.67 17.58
N LEU A 9 -18.74 49.44 16.53
CA LEU A 9 -18.67 49.04 15.14
C LEU A 9 -17.43 49.67 14.51
N GLU A 10 -16.52 48.82 14.04
CA GLU A 10 -15.28 49.26 13.39
C GLU A 10 -15.24 48.69 11.97
N GLN A 11 -15.17 49.56 10.96
CA GLN A 11 -15.09 49.19 9.57
C GLN A 11 -13.87 49.86 8.95
N THR A 12 -12.92 49.04 8.48
CA THR A 12 -11.75 49.49 7.73
C THR A 12 -12.19 49.87 6.30
N LEU A 13 -12.08 51.15 5.93
CA LEU A 13 -12.47 51.65 4.62
C LEU A 13 -11.35 51.53 3.59
N ILE A 14 -10.10 51.66 4.01
CA ILE A 14 -8.91 51.59 3.14
C ILE A 14 -7.86 50.78 3.92
N ASP A 15 -7.48 49.63 3.39
CA ASP A 15 -6.45 48.75 3.95
C ASP A 15 -5.28 48.48 2.97
N GLY A 16 -5.10 49.37 1.98
CA GLY A 16 -4.13 49.18 0.92
C GLY A 16 -4.53 48.00 0.03
N SER A 17 -3.64 47.03 -0.18
CA SER A 17 -3.91 45.78 -0.90
C SER A 17 -4.18 44.58 0.03
N ALA A 18 -4.17 44.79 1.34
CA ALA A 18 -4.23 43.69 2.32
C ALA A 18 -5.44 42.75 2.15
N ARG A 19 -6.62 43.35 1.80
CA ARG A 19 -7.82 42.55 1.54
C ARG A 19 -7.72 41.72 0.27
N SER A 20 -7.14 42.30 -0.80
CA SER A 20 -6.90 41.58 -2.07
C SER A 20 -5.91 40.43 -1.88
N THR A 21 -4.78 40.71 -1.25
CA THR A 21 -3.76 39.70 -0.93
C THR A 21 -4.32 38.58 -0.06
N LYS A 22 -5.13 38.90 0.96
CA LYS A 22 -5.81 37.92 1.80
C LYS A 22 -6.79 37.05 1.01
N TYR A 23 -7.51 37.62 0.06
CA TYR A 23 -8.42 36.89 -0.82
C TYR A 23 -7.63 35.93 -1.73
N GLU A 24 -6.56 36.42 -2.39
CA GLU A 24 -5.70 35.59 -3.24
C GLU A 24 -5.04 34.44 -2.45
N LYS A 25 -4.51 34.72 -1.25
CA LYS A 25 -3.96 33.74 -0.35
C LYS A 25 -5.01 32.67 0.05
N SER A 26 -6.25 33.07 0.29
CA SER A 26 -7.34 32.13 0.59
C SER A 26 -7.70 31.25 -0.61
N LYS A 27 -7.67 31.81 -1.83
CA LYS A 27 -7.89 31.06 -3.07
C LYS A 27 -6.78 30.04 -3.32
N LEU A 28 -5.51 30.42 -3.14
CA LEU A 28 -4.38 29.50 -3.19
C LEU A 28 -4.49 28.43 -2.12
N GLY A 29 -4.98 28.75 -0.92
CA GLY A 29 -5.25 27.78 0.15
C GLY A 29 -6.30 26.73 -0.24
N LEU A 30 -7.32 27.12 -1.00
CA LEU A 30 -8.30 26.17 -1.54
C LEU A 30 -7.63 25.23 -2.55
N ASN A 31 -6.90 25.76 -3.53
CA ASN A 31 -6.20 24.97 -4.53
C ASN A 31 -5.17 24.02 -3.88
N LEU A 32 -4.48 24.47 -2.83
CA LEU A 32 -3.58 23.64 -2.04
C LEU A 32 -4.32 22.47 -1.39
N SER A 33 -5.49 22.72 -0.84
CA SER A 33 -6.31 21.70 -0.21
C SER A 33 -6.80 20.64 -1.22
N GLU A 34 -7.19 21.10 -2.41
CA GLU A 34 -7.57 20.20 -3.52
C GLU A 34 -6.39 19.34 -3.98
N ALA A 35 -5.20 19.92 -4.16
CA ALA A 35 -4.00 19.15 -4.52
C ALA A 35 -3.60 18.13 -3.43
N LYS A 36 -3.72 18.50 -2.15
CA LYS A 36 -3.49 17.61 -1.02
C LYS A 36 -4.53 16.48 -0.95
N LEU A 37 -5.78 16.75 -1.33
CA LEU A 37 -6.81 15.72 -1.43
C LEU A 37 -6.45 14.69 -2.51
N ILE A 38 -6.11 15.14 -3.72
CA ILE A 38 -5.70 14.25 -4.83
C ILE A 38 -4.51 13.39 -4.42
N LYS A 39 -3.49 13.99 -3.78
CA LYS A 39 -2.35 13.24 -3.25
C LYS A 39 -2.80 12.17 -2.26
N LYS A 40 -3.68 12.52 -1.34
CA LYS A 40 -4.19 11.58 -0.33
C LYS A 40 -4.98 10.44 -0.94
N GLU A 41 -5.79 10.72 -1.97
CA GLU A 41 -6.51 9.70 -2.73
C GLU A 41 -5.54 8.72 -3.39
N GLN A 42 -4.49 9.23 -4.06
CA GLN A 42 -3.45 8.39 -4.67
C GLN A 42 -2.74 7.50 -3.64
N ASP A 43 -2.38 8.05 -2.49
CA ASP A 43 -1.74 7.31 -1.40
C ASP A 43 -2.65 6.17 -0.87
N VAL A 44 -3.95 6.44 -0.73
CA VAL A 44 -4.91 5.43 -0.29
C VAL A 44 -5.10 4.35 -1.35
N PHE A 45 -5.19 4.71 -2.63
CA PHE A 45 -5.27 3.75 -3.73
C PHE A 45 -4.04 2.85 -3.81
N MET A 46 -2.84 3.42 -3.67
CA MET A 46 -1.60 2.63 -3.66
C MET A 46 -1.59 1.63 -2.51
N LYS A 47 -1.94 2.06 -1.31
CA LYS A 47 -2.07 1.16 -0.16
C LYS A 47 -3.11 0.06 -0.36
N ALA A 48 -4.23 0.38 -0.99
CA ALA A 48 -5.27 -0.61 -1.30
C ALA A 48 -4.76 -1.65 -2.32
N ILE A 49 -4.04 -1.22 -3.36
CA ILE A 49 -3.42 -2.12 -4.33
C ILE A 49 -2.38 -3.02 -3.65
N GLU A 50 -1.52 -2.45 -2.82
CA GLU A 50 -0.51 -3.21 -2.06
C GLU A 50 -1.15 -4.24 -1.13
N ALA A 51 -2.19 -3.86 -0.40
CA ALA A 51 -2.91 -4.78 0.50
C ALA A 51 -3.62 -5.90 -0.27
N TYR A 52 -4.27 -5.57 -1.39
CA TYR A 52 -4.95 -6.54 -2.24
C TYR A 52 -3.98 -7.55 -2.87
N THR A 53 -2.93 -7.04 -3.50
CA THR A 53 -1.91 -7.88 -4.16
C THR A 53 -1.09 -8.68 -3.14
N GLY A 54 -0.79 -8.09 -1.98
CA GLY A 54 -0.12 -8.75 -0.88
C GLY A 54 -0.91 -9.95 -0.34
N LEU A 55 -2.23 -9.83 -0.24
CA LEU A 55 -3.09 -10.94 0.18
C LEU A 55 -3.13 -12.06 -0.86
N ILE A 56 -3.23 -11.73 -2.16
CA ILE A 56 -3.15 -12.73 -3.24
C ILE A 56 -1.82 -13.49 -3.17
N LEU A 57 -0.71 -12.74 -3.04
CA LEU A 57 0.62 -13.31 -2.94
C LEU A 57 0.77 -14.23 -1.72
N ALA A 58 0.15 -13.89 -0.59
CA ALA A 58 0.16 -14.74 0.61
C ALA A 58 -0.55 -16.08 0.38
N TYR A 59 -1.70 -16.07 -0.31
CA TYR A 59 -2.39 -17.31 -0.70
C TYR A 59 -1.57 -18.17 -1.67
N GLU A 60 -0.91 -17.56 -2.64
CA GLU A 60 -0.04 -18.29 -3.56
C GLU A 60 1.15 -18.92 -2.87
N LYS A 61 1.81 -18.17 -1.97
CA LYS A 61 2.89 -18.68 -1.15
C LYS A 61 2.45 -19.86 -0.28
N LEU A 62 1.24 -19.81 0.28
CA LEU A 62 0.69 -20.93 1.05
C LEU A 62 0.57 -22.18 0.18
N SER A 63 -0.05 -22.05 -1.00
CA SER A 63 -0.22 -23.17 -1.94
C SER A 63 1.13 -23.80 -2.34
N ILE A 64 2.12 -22.96 -2.67
CA ILE A 64 3.47 -23.43 -3.02
C ILE A 64 4.14 -24.16 -1.84
N ASN A 65 4.02 -23.64 -0.62
CA ASN A 65 4.60 -24.29 0.57
C ASN A 65 3.88 -25.60 0.90
N GLU A 66 2.58 -25.67 0.70
CA GLU A 66 1.80 -26.93 0.86
C GLU A 66 2.26 -27.99 -0.13
N GLU A 67 2.43 -27.64 -1.40
CA GLU A 67 2.95 -28.56 -2.42
C GLU A 67 4.38 -29.02 -2.09
N ASN A 68 5.21 -28.13 -1.57
CA ASN A 68 6.57 -28.43 -1.15
C ASN A 68 6.59 -29.42 0.03
N VAL A 69 5.72 -29.25 1.03
CA VAL A 69 5.56 -30.20 2.13
C VAL A 69 5.15 -31.57 1.58
N ASN A 70 4.17 -31.64 0.70
CA ASN A 70 3.69 -32.86 0.08
C ASN A 70 4.78 -33.57 -0.72
N LEU A 71 5.62 -32.82 -1.45
CA LEU A 71 6.75 -33.36 -2.19
C LEU A 71 7.79 -33.97 -1.26
N LEU A 72 8.21 -33.25 -0.22
CA LEU A 72 9.23 -33.68 0.71
C LEU A 72 8.74 -34.82 1.64
N GLN A 73 7.45 -34.85 1.94
CA GLN A 73 6.83 -35.98 2.64
C GLN A 73 6.95 -37.26 1.83
N ARG A 74 6.63 -37.23 0.53
CA ARG A 74 6.79 -38.40 -0.36
C ARG A 74 8.25 -38.80 -0.48
N GLN A 75 9.17 -37.83 -0.58
CA GLN A 75 10.61 -38.13 -0.63
C GLN A 75 11.08 -38.86 0.65
N PHE A 76 10.67 -38.36 1.82
CA PHE A 76 10.96 -38.99 3.10
C PHE A 76 10.43 -40.45 3.18
N GLU A 77 9.20 -40.68 2.71
CA GLU A 77 8.59 -42.03 2.68
C GLU A 77 9.38 -42.96 1.76
N ILE A 78 9.82 -42.52 0.59
CA ILE A 78 10.66 -43.26 -0.34
C ILE A 78 12.01 -43.56 0.32
N ASP A 79 12.66 -42.58 0.93
CA ASP A 79 13.95 -42.77 1.56
C ASP A 79 13.87 -43.70 2.77
N ASN A 80 12.81 -43.63 3.54
CA ASN A 80 12.55 -44.59 4.63
C ASN A 80 12.40 -46.04 4.11
N ALA A 81 11.69 -46.23 2.99
CA ALA A 81 11.57 -47.55 2.35
C ALA A 81 12.91 -48.02 1.74
N ARG A 82 13.77 -47.12 1.26
CA ARG A 82 15.12 -47.45 0.75
C ARG A 82 16.09 -47.79 1.88
N LEU A 83 16.00 -47.11 3.01
CA LEU A 83 16.79 -47.44 4.19
C LEU A 83 16.48 -48.84 4.68
N SER A 84 15.20 -49.27 4.75
CA SER A 84 14.79 -50.62 5.17
C SER A 84 15.34 -51.70 4.26
N ARG A 85 15.72 -51.36 3.01
CA ARG A 85 16.37 -52.26 2.04
C ARG A 85 17.89 -52.10 2.01
N ALA A 86 18.48 -51.34 2.94
CA ALA A 86 19.90 -51.01 3.01
C ALA A 86 20.45 -50.32 1.73
N GLN A 87 19.61 -49.55 1.02
CA GLN A 87 19.98 -48.83 -0.20
C GLN A 87 20.52 -47.43 0.07
N ILE A 88 20.24 -46.89 1.24
CA ILE A 88 20.75 -45.57 1.69
C ILE A 88 21.21 -45.69 3.14
N THR A 89 21.90 -44.63 3.61
CA THR A 89 22.37 -44.57 5.01
C THR A 89 21.33 -43.90 5.93
N ALA A 90 21.47 -44.10 7.24
CA ALA A 90 20.66 -43.40 8.24
C ALA A 90 20.88 -41.87 8.17
N THR A 91 22.06 -41.43 7.75
CA THR A 91 22.39 -40.00 7.55
C THR A 91 21.56 -39.41 6.39
N ASP A 92 21.39 -40.16 5.29
CA ASP A 92 20.58 -39.72 4.15
C ASP A 92 19.10 -39.55 4.56
N LEU A 93 18.56 -40.50 5.33
CA LEU A 93 17.19 -40.37 5.87
C LEU A 93 17.06 -39.22 6.82
N ALA A 94 18.04 -38.96 7.70
CA ALA A 94 18.03 -37.81 8.61
C ALA A 94 18.04 -36.48 7.83
N GLN A 95 18.74 -36.43 6.68
CA GLN A 95 18.72 -35.25 5.80
C GLN A 95 17.33 -35.04 5.18
N SER A 96 16.67 -36.10 4.69
CA SER A 96 15.29 -35.99 4.17
C SER A 96 14.31 -35.55 5.25
N GLN A 97 14.45 -36.08 6.48
CA GLN A 97 13.63 -35.64 7.63
C GLN A 97 13.84 -34.16 7.97
N SER A 98 15.09 -33.70 7.96
CA SER A 98 15.42 -32.30 8.21
C SER A 98 14.80 -31.38 7.14
N SER A 99 14.88 -31.80 5.87
CA SER A 99 14.29 -31.06 4.76
C SER A 99 12.77 -30.94 4.88
N LEU A 100 12.10 -32.04 5.24
CA LEU A 100 10.66 -32.09 5.51
C LEU A 100 10.27 -31.13 6.66
N SER A 101 11.01 -31.20 7.77
CA SER A 101 10.77 -30.34 8.93
C SER A 101 10.93 -28.85 8.58
N GLY A 102 11.92 -28.52 7.75
CA GLY A 102 12.11 -27.16 7.21
C GLY A 102 10.93 -26.69 6.36
N ALA A 103 10.42 -27.57 5.49
CA ALA A 103 9.24 -27.25 4.67
C ALA A 103 7.97 -27.06 5.51
N GLN A 104 7.78 -27.89 6.53
CA GLN A 104 6.66 -27.74 7.48
C GLN A 104 6.72 -26.40 8.24
N ALA A 105 7.90 -25.99 8.67
CA ALA A 105 8.10 -24.68 9.29
C ALA A 105 7.77 -23.52 8.29
N GLY A 106 8.20 -23.68 7.02
CA GLY A 106 7.86 -22.73 5.94
C GLY A 106 6.34 -22.62 5.69
N TYR A 107 5.64 -23.76 5.71
CA TYR A 107 4.18 -23.81 5.58
C TYR A 107 3.47 -23.07 6.72
N ILE A 108 3.88 -23.28 7.97
CA ILE A 108 3.35 -22.55 9.13
C ILE A 108 3.61 -21.04 9.00
N GLY A 109 4.82 -20.67 8.55
CA GLY A 109 5.14 -19.26 8.27
C GLY A 109 4.23 -18.64 7.20
N ALA A 110 3.93 -19.41 6.14
CA ALA A 110 3.00 -18.96 5.08
C ALA A 110 1.55 -18.82 5.59
N GLN A 111 1.09 -19.71 6.47
CA GLN A 111 -0.23 -19.59 7.13
C GLN A 111 -0.31 -18.29 7.96
N ASN A 112 0.71 -17.97 8.75
CA ASN A 112 0.77 -16.74 9.51
C ASN A 112 0.81 -15.50 8.60
N SER A 113 1.48 -15.58 7.45
CA SER A 113 1.51 -14.50 6.46
C SER A 113 0.13 -14.18 5.88
N ILE A 114 -0.75 -15.17 5.71
CA ILE A 114 -2.14 -14.94 5.30
C ILE A 114 -2.88 -14.12 6.38
N VAL A 115 -2.72 -14.46 7.65
CA VAL A 115 -3.40 -13.73 8.74
C VAL A 115 -2.99 -12.26 8.74
N THR A 116 -1.69 -11.98 8.66
CA THR A 116 -1.19 -10.59 8.62
C THR A 116 -1.62 -9.83 7.37
N SER A 117 -1.58 -10.47 6.20
CA SER A 117 -2.02 -9.85 4.94
C SER A 117 -3.53 -9.61 4.91
N LYS A 118 -4.32 -10.50 5.51
CA LYS A 118 -5.76 -10.32 5.66
C LYS A 118 -6.09 -9.13 6.56
N LEU A 119 -5.42 -9.00 7.68
CA LEU A 119 -5.58 -7.83 8.57
C LEU A 119 -5.20 -6.52 7.88
N ALA A 120 -4.10 -6.51 7.09
CA ALA A 120 -3.71 -5.35 6.31
C ALA A 120 -4.78 -4.97 5.26
N TYR A 121 -5.35 -5.97 4.59
CA TYR A 121 -6.46 -5.77 3.65
C TYR A 121 -7.70 -5.19 4.35
N GLU A 122 -8.13 -5.80 5.45
CA GLU A 122 -9.32 -5.39 6.19
C GLU A 122 -9.20 -3.97 6.76
N ASN A 123 -8.01 -3.56 7.17
CA ASN A 123 -7.75 -2.21 7.67
C ASN A 123 -7.86 -1.12 6.60
N ILE A 124 -7.60 -1.42 5.34
CA ILE A 124 -7.54 -0.42 4.26
C ILE A 124 -8.80 -0.48 3.40
N ILE A 125 -9.26 -1.67 3.05
CA ILE A 125 -10.35 -1.89 2.10
C ILE A 125 -11.65 -2.23 2.82
N GLY A 126 -11.56 -2.96 3.94
CA GLY A 126 -12.71 -3.41 4.71
C GLY A 126 -12.82 -4.93 4.78
N PRO A 127 -13.82 -5.45 5.49
CA PRO A 127 -13.98 -6.88 5.73
C PRO A 127 -14.18 -7.66 4.42
N ILE A 128 -13.49 -8.80 4.30
CA ILE A 128 -13.64 -9.69 3.15
C ILE A 128 -14.93 -10.50 3.32
N ASN A 129 -15.84 -10.39 2.38
CA ASN A 129 -17.02 -11.23 2.33
C ASN A 129 -16.63 -12.67 1.95
N SER A 130 -17.16 -13.64 2.65
CA SER A 130 -16.82 -15.07 2.50
C SER A 130 -17.04 -15.62 1.08
N ASN A 131 -17.80 -14.92 0.24
CA ASN A 131 -18.11 -15.32 -1.13
C ASN A 131 -17.27 -14.58 -2.18
N GLU A 132 -16.42 -13.64 -1.81
CA GLU A 132 -15.56 -12.91 -2.74
C GLU A 132 -14.30 -13.71 -3.05
N LYS A 133 -14.20 -14.14 -4.31
CA LYS A 133 -12.94 -14.70 -4.83
C LYS A 133 -12.03 -13.57 -5.27
N LEU A 134 -10.89 -13.44 -4.63
CA LEU A 134 -9.84 -12.51 -5.06
C LEU A 134 -9.39 -12.88 -6.48
N LYS A 135 -9.42 -11.92 -7.39
CA LYS A 135 -9.00 -12.11 -8.79
C LYS A 135 -7.58 -11.61 -8.98
N LYS A 136 -6.75 -12.43 -9.62
CA LYS A 136 -5.42 -12.00 -10.06
C LYS A 136 -5.54 -10.97 -11.18
N ILE A 137 -4.82 -9.88 -11.05
CA ILE A 137 -4.70 -8.87 -12.10
C ILE A 137 -3.43 -9.19 -12.89
N TYR A 138 -3.57 -9.70 -14.11
CA TYR A 138 -2.42 -10.09 -14.94
C TYR A 138 -1.92 -8.97 -15.86
N ASN A 139 -2.82 -8.08 -16.27
CA ASN A 139 -2.48 -6.99 -17.18
C ASN A 139 -3.12 -5.68 -16.71
N SER A 140 -2.35 -4.61 -16.74
CA SER A 140 -2.87 -3.25 -16.65
C SER A 140 -3.16 -2.76 -18.07
N GLU A 141 -4.41 -2.37 -18.35
CA GLU A 141 -4.80 -1.74 -19.62
C GLU A 141 -4.34 -0.26 -19.69
N VAL A 142 -3.71 0.23 -18.64
CA VAL A 142 -3.21 1.61 -18.60
C VAL A 142 -1.99 1.72 -19.51
N PRO A 143 -2.04 2.50 -20.59
CA PRO A 143 -0.91 2.67 -21.49
C PRO A 143 0.22 3.39 -20.74
N LEU A 144 1.39 2.78 -20.75
CA LEU A 144 2.59 3.42 -20.22
C LEU A 144 3.10 4.49 -21.20
N PRO A 145 3.69 5.59 -20.70
CA PRO A 145 4.34 6.56 -21.57
C PRO A 145 5.39 5.89 -22.48
N PRO A 146 5.45 6.26 -23.76
CA PRO A 146 6.33 5.58 -24.72
C PRO A 146 7.81 5.84 -24.47
N SER A 147 8.17 6.90 -23.75
CA SER A 147 9.57 7.24 -23.43
C SER A 147 9.70 7.82 -22.01
N LEU A 148 10.94 7.80 -21.50
CA LEU A 148 11.29 8.46 -20.24
C LEU A 148 11.04 9.99 -20.30
N VAL A 149 11.25 10.60 -21.46
CA VAL A 149 11.03 12.05 -21.65
C VAL A 149 9.54 12.37 -21.53
N ASP A 150 8.67 11.56 -22.12
CA ASP A 150 7.23 11.73 -22.03
C ASP A 150 6.72 11.48 -20.59
N ALA A 151 7.27 10.46 -19.94
CA ALA A 151 6.96 10.18 -18.54
C ALA A 151 7.33 11.36 -17.63
N LYS A 152 8.50 11.99 -17.84
CA LYS A 152 8.90 13.19 -17.10
C LYS A 152 7.96 14.36 -17.33
N LYS A 153 7.59 14.65 -18.58
CA LYS A 153 6.63 15.72 -18.90
C LYS A 153 5.28 15.52 -18.23
N ILE A 154 4.77 14.29 -18.25
CA ILE A 154 3.50 13.96 -17.59
C ILE A 154 3.63 14.15 -16.07
N SER A 155 4.76 13.72 -15.48
CA SER A 155 5.03 13.90 -14.05
C SER A 155 5.10 15.38 -13.67
N GLU A 156 5.83 16.19 -14.43
CA GLU A 156 5.93 17.65 -14.20
C GLU A 156 4.57 18.35 -14.22
N GLN A 157 3.66 17.89 -15.06
CA GLN A 157 2.33 18.53 -15.22
C GLN A 157 1.28 17.99 -14.25
N LYS A 158 1.40 16.75 -13.80
CA LYS A 158 0.33 16.03 -13.07
C LYS A 158 0.72 15.54 -11.68
N SER A 159 1.99 15.70 -11.27
CA SER A 159 2.41 15.29 -9.93
C SER A 159 1.78 16.19 -8.87
N PRO A 160 0.98 15.65 -7.94
CA PRO A 160 0.41 16.44 -6.86
C PRO A 160 1.48 17.07 -5.96
N ASP A 161 2.63 16.44 -5.80
CA ASP A 161 3.75 16.97 -5.01
C ASP A 161 4.34 18.23 -5.63
N LEU A 162 4.51 18.28 -6.96
CA LEU A 162 4.99 19.46 -7.65
C LEU A 162 3.97 20.59 -7.61
N ILE A 163 2.69 20.26 -7.81
CA ILE A 163 1.57 21.22 -7.73
C ILE A 163 1.50 21.84 -6.33
N ILE A 164 1.61 21.00 -5.28
CA ILE A 164 1.63 21.45 -3.88
C ILE A 164 2.81 22.41 -3.65
N ALA A 165 4.01 22.03 -4.07
CA ALA A 165 5.21 22.84 -3.89
C ALA A 165 5.11 24.20 -4.63
N GLU A 166 4.56 24.21 -5.83
CA GLU A 166 4.34 25.42 -6.62
C GLU A 166 3.34 26.37 -5.95
N ILE A 167 2.24 25.83 -5.41
CA ILE A 167 1.24 26.63 -4.70
C ILE A 167 1.82 27.16 -3.37
N GLU A 168 2.55 26.35 -2.62
CA GLU A 168 3.20 26.77 -1.36
C GLU A 168 4.25 27.86 -1.63
N TYR A 169 5.00 27.77 -2.73
CA TYR A 169 5.91 28.84 -3.17
C TYR A 169 5.14 30.13 -3.49
N GLY A 170 4.06 30.05 -4.28
CA GLY A 170 3.23 31.22 -4.59
C GLY A 170 2.57 31.85 -3.35
N GLN A 171 2.23 31.07 -2.34
CA GLN A 171 1.74 31.61 -1.06
C GLN A 171 2.83 32.37 -0.29
N SER A 172 4.07 31.89 -0.35
CA SER A 172 5.20 32.57 0.33
C SER A 172 5.60 33.90 -0.31
N GLU A 173 5.29 34.10 -1.60
CA GLU A 173 5.50 35.39 -2.27
C GLU A 173 4.46 36.48 -1.88
N LEU A 174 3.34 36.06 -1.29
CA LEU A 174 2.27 36.93 -0.82
C LEU A 174 2.41 37.31 0.68
N ASP A 175 3.38 36.74 1.38
CA ASP A 175 3.70 37.08 2.77
C ASP A 175 4.70 38.21 2.87
#